data_0c01765fbf881c967b089b64a77b9b49
#
_entry.id   0c01765fbf881c967b089b64a77b9b49
#
_cell.length_a   1.000
_cell.length_b   1.000
_cell.length_c   1.000
_cell.angle_alpha   90.00
_cell.angle_beta   90.00
_cell.angle_gamma   90.00
#
_symmetry.space_group_name_H-M   'P 1'
#
loop_
_entity.id
_entity.type
_entity.pdbx_description
1 polymer ?
#
loop_
_entity_poly.entity_id
_entity_poly.type
_entity_poly.pdbx_seq_one_letter_code
_entity_poly.pdbx_strand_id
1 'polypeptide(L)'
;MSSTAPAHQQPPTRRSCGAMDVHRRLLTTSEAYSAARSELENLTIELESSMVLDSREVARIPVVVHVVSSSPEAEISDEQVRTQIDVLNQDFRATNPDVGDVPAAFRDLVADTRVEFSLATTDPAGQPTTGITRRMTTVRSFGTDDAVKFDDSGGANAWPAERYLNIWVCTLRDGLLGYAQFPGGAAATDGVVITHTGFGTTGTARAPFNLGRTATHEVGHWLNLFHIWGDDGTGCHGSDEVDDTPNQAGPNTGVPTFPKRSCANGPNGDLFMDYMDYTDDAAMVMFTTGQATRMAVCLDTFRRGLWAGTAAPGGVPEPAVEPPVPAPVPAPRGGATTAGTPTVVTSGERIDVFVVGADQALHHKWFDGQAWRPSQTGWESLGAPDGGGPAPEPVPQEIPAQEVAGRPAVTAPALQAHP
;
A
#
# COMPACT_ATOMS: atom_id res chain seq x y z
N MET A 1 8.94 50.08 5.82
CA MET A 1 8.79 48.79 5.11
C MET A 1 8.58 47.70 6.18
N SER A 2 7.35 47.29 6.38
CA SER A 2 6.99 46.34 7.44
C SER A 2 7.30 44.95 6.92
N SER A 3 8.33 44.31 7.46
CA SER A 3 8.67 42.93 7.20
C SER A 3 7.64 42.04 7.94
N THR A 4 6.66 41.56 7.25
CA THR A 4 5.81 40.45 7.76
C THR A 4 6.69 39.21 7.81
N ALA A 5 7.01 38.76 9.02
CA ALA A 5 7.62 37.47 9.25
C ALA A 5 6.78 36.39 8.55
N PRO A 6 7.40 35.38 7.92
CA PRO A 6 6.66 34.30 7.30
C PRO A 6 5.82 33.58 8.37
N ALA A 7 4.53 33.38 8.08
CA ALA A 7 3.66 32.62 8.95
C ALA A 7 4.26 31.22 9.11
N HIS A 8 4.69 30.86 10.33
CA HIS A 8 5.07 29.51 10.66
C HIS A 8 3.85 28.61 10.40
N GLN A 9 4.00 27.68 9.50
CA GLN A 9 2.97 26.68 9.26
C GLN A 9 2.79 25.90 10.58
N GLN A 10 1.59 25.96 11.16
CA GLN A 10 1.32 25.23 12.39
C GLN A 10 1.48 23.73 12.13
N PRO A 11 2.07 22.97 13.05
CA PRO A 11 2.19 21.53 12.92
C PRO A 11 0.79 20.91 12.78
N PRO A 12 0.65 19.83 11.99
CA PRO A 12 -0.61 19.12 11.86
C PRO A 12 -1.14 18.68 13.22
N THR A 13 -2.44 18.84 13.44
CA THR A 13 -3.13 18.39 14.68
C THR A 13 -3.89 17.08 14.47
N ARG A 14 -3.93 16.58 13.23
CA ARG A 14 -4.52 15.29 12.86
C ARG A 14 -3.61 14.64 11.83
N ARG A 15 -3.53 13.31 11.87
CA ARG A 15 -2.83 12.54 10.84
C ARG A 15 -3.52 12.73 9.51
N SER A 16 -2.70 12.93 8.46
CA SER A 16 -3.12 12.98 7.07
C SER A 16 -2.04 12.32 6.23
N CYS A 17 -2.41 11.28 5.50
CA CYS A 17 -1.58 10.51 4.59
C CYS A 17 -2.05 10.73 3.15
N GLY A 18 -1.11 10.93 2.24
CA GLY A 18 -1.38 11.11 0.81
C GLY A 18 -1.24 9.84 -0.03
N ALA A 19 -0.96 8.68 0.57
CA ALA A 19 -0.68 7.44 -0.16
C ALA A 19 -1.85 7.01 -1.05
N MET A 20 -3.10 7.12 -0.57
CA MET A 20 -4.28 6.76 -1.37
C MET A 20 -4.55 7.74 -2.51
N ASP A 21 -4.18 9.02 -2.38
CA ASP A 21 -4.26 9.98 -3.48
C ASP A 21 -3.26 9.63 -4.60
N VAL A 22 -2.03 9.27 -4.22
CA VAL A 22 -1.01 8.77 -5.15
C VAL A 22 -1.48 7.47 -5.81
N HIS A 23 -1.99 6.53 -5.04
CA HIS A 23 -2.51 5.25 -5.52
C HIS A 23 -3.62 5.44 -6.56
N ARG A 24 -4.66 6.21 -6.24
CA ARG A 24 -5.77 6.49 -7.16
C ARG A 24 -5.30 7.21 -8.42
N ARG A 25 -4.39 8.18 -8.29
CA ARG A 25 -3.78 8.86 -9.44
C ARG A 25 -3.07 7.87 -10.35
N LEU A 26 -2.22 6.99 -9.80
CA LEU A 26 -1.47 6.00 -10.57
C LEU A 26 -2.38 4.95 -11.22
N LEU A 27 -3.44 4.49 -10.56
CA LEU A 27 -4.43 3.59 -11.15
C LEU A 27 -5.12 4.18 -12.38
N THR A 28 -5.33 5.51 -12.40
CA THR A 28 -6.00 6.19 -13.51
C THR A 28 -5.05 6.61 -14.63
N THR A 29 -3.74 6.75 -14.35
CA THR A 29 -2.76 7.32 -15.29
C THR A 29 -1.74 6.31 -15.82
N SER A 30 -1.67 5.10 -15.25
CA SER A 30 -0.68 4.07 -15.61
C SER A 30 -1.30 2.68 -15.67
N GLU A 31 -1.49 2.17 -16.88
CA GLU A 31 -1.95 0.79 -17.09
C GLU A 31 -0.97 -0.24 -16.50
N ALA A 32 0.33 0.02 -16.62
CA ALA A 32 1.37 -0.84 -16.04
C ALA A 32 1.24 -0.94 -14.53
N TYR A 33 0.97 0.18 -13.85
CA TYR A 33 0.72 0.18 -12.42
C TYR A 33 -0.54 -0.61 -12.05
N SER A 34 -1.64 -0.38 -12.78
CA SER A 34 -2.90 -1.10 -12.54
C SER A 34 -2.72 -2.61 -12.72
N ALA A 35 -2.00 -3.04 -13.76
CA ALA A 35 -1.69 -4.47 -13.98
C ALA A 35 -0.82 -5.04 -12.87
N ALA A 36 0.25 -4.34 -12.46
CA ALA A 36 1.13 -4.78 -11.38
C ALA A 36 0.39 -4.88 -10.04
N ARG A 37 -0.53 -3.95 -9.74
CA ARG A 37 -1.37 -4.01 -8.54
C ARG A 37 -2.26 -5.24 -8.55
N SER A 38 -2.92 -5.52 -9.67
CA SER A 38 -3.78 -6.72 -9.82
C SER A 38 -2.98 -8.02 -9.69
N GLU A 39 -1.76 -8.05 -10.26
CA GLU A 39 -0.87 -9.20 -10.13
C GLU A 39 -0.46 -9.43 -8.67
N LEU A 40 -0.05 -8.38 -7.95
CA LEU A 40 0.33 -8.49 -6.55
C LEU A 40 -0.83 -8.95 -5.66
N GLU A 41 -2.05 -8.41 -5.87
CA GLU A 41 -3.21 -8.85 -5.08
C GLU A 41 -3.54 -10.32 -5.34
N ASN A 42 -3.47 -10.78 -6.59
CA ASN A 42 -3.66 -12.20 -6.91
C ASN A 42 -2.60 -13.09 -6.25
N LEU A 43 -1.33 -12.67 -6.30
CA LEU A 43 -0.25 -13.39 -5.62
C LEU A 43 -0.42 -13.39 -4.10
N THR A 44 -0.89 -12.29 -3.53
CA THR A 44 -1.15 -12.19 -2.10
C THR A 44 -2.21 -13.21 -1.69
N ILE A 45 -3.37 -13.25 -2.35
CA ILE A 45 -4.44 -14.23 -2.10
C ILE A 45 -3.93 -15.68 -2.24
N GLU A 46 -3.08 -15.94 -3.25
CA GLU A 46 -2.54 -17.29 -3.48
C GLU A 46 -1.56 -17.74 -2.38
N LEU A 47 -0.70 -16.84 -1.93
CA LEU A 47 0.44 -17.15 -1.07
C LEU A 47 0.16 -16.97 0.43
N GLU A 48 -0.80 -16.15 0.83
CA GLU A 48 -1.11 -15.87 2.23
C GLU A 48 -1.33 -17.14 3.06
N SER A 49 -2.12 -18.08 2.54
CA SER A 49 -2.46 -19.31 3.26
C SER A 49 -1.28 -20.26 3.47
N SER A 50 -0.19 -20.10 2.70
CA SER A 50 1.03 -20.91 2.76
C SER A 50 2.18 -20.22 3.48
N MET A 51 2.05 -18.91 3.77
CA MET A 51 3.10 -18.12 4.40
C MET A 51 3.28 -18.52 5.88
N VAL A 52 4.51 -18.84 6.27
CA VAL A 52 4.87 -19.15 7.66
C VAL A 52 5.90 -18.12 8.13
N LEU A 53 5.42 -17.08 8.79
CA LEU A 53 6.25 -15.94 9.24
C LEU A 53 7.39 -16.37 10.18
N ASP A 54 7.13 -17.26 11.14
CA ASP A 54 8.09 -17.67 12.17
C ASP A 54 9.35 -18.34 11.59
N SER A 55 9.21 -19.01 10.45
CA SER A 55 10.32 -19.68 9.77
C SER A 55 11.02 -18.80 8.73
N ARG A 56 10.49 -17.58 8.45
CA ARG A 56 11.05 -16.67 7.47
C ARG A 56 12.33 -16.03 7.99
N GLU A 57 13.34 -15.90 7.14
CA GLU A 57 14.51 -15.08 7.46
C GLU A 57 14.13 -13.61 7.63
N VAL A 58 14.89 -12.90 8.46
CA VAL A 58 14.71 -11.46 8.66
C VAL A 58 15.16 -10.73 7.40
N ALA A 59 14.24 -10.05 6.75
CA ALA A 59 14.53 -9.20 5.61
C ALA A 59 15.22 -7.90 6.07
N ARG A 60 16.48 -7.69 5.68
CA ARG A 60 17.25 -6.48 6.01
C ARG A 60 17.24 -5.53 4.82
N ILE A 61 16.56 -4.41 4.97
CA ILE A 61 16.33 -3.43 3.91
C ILE A 61 17.31 -2.26 4.06
N PRO A 62 18.20 -2.04 3.06
CA PRO A 62 19.04 -0.86 3.03
C PRO A 62 18.19 0.40 2.74
N VAL A 63 18.36 1.44 3.56
CA VAL A 63 17.61 2.70 3.48
C VAL A 63 18.53 3.84 3.07
N VAL A 64 18.08 4.68 2.16
CA VAL A 64 18.64 6.00 1.93
C VAL A 64 17.64 7.08 2.35
N VAL A 65 18.10 8.06 3.12
CA VAL A 65 17.29 9.20 3.54
C VAL A 65 17.73 10.43 2.77
N HIS A 66 16.86 10.97 1.94
CA HIS A 66 17.06 12.19 1.17
C HIS A 66 16.47 13.38 1.96
N VAL A 67 17.34 14.14 2.63
CA VAL A 67 16.94 15.36 3.36
C VAL A 67 16.87 16.52 2.39
N VAL A 68 15.65 16.97 2.07
CA VAL A 68 15.37 18.09 1.16
C VAL A 68 14.82 19.25 1.96
N SER A 69 15.66 20.24 2.28
CA SER A 69 15.30 21.34 3.18
C SER A 69 15.33 22.70 2.46
N SER A 70 14.33 23.55 2.74
CA SER A 70 14.25 24.92 2.22
C SER A 70 14.75 25.98 3.21
N SER A 71 15.06 25.56 4.42
CA SER A 71 15.61 26.41 5.48
C SER A 71 16.39 25.58 6.51
N PRO A 72 17.29 26.20 7.30
CA PRO A 72 18.00 25.50 8.37
C PRO A 72 17.07 24.88 9.44
N GLU A 73 15.90 25.48 9.66
CA GLU A 73 14.92 25.00 10.64
C GLU A 73 14.22 23.71 10.19
N ALA A 74 14.17 23.44 8.88
CA ALA A 74 13.62 22.23 8.29
C ALA A 74 14.69 21.16 8.03
N GLU A 75 15.96 21.47 8.25
CA GLU A 75 17.05 20.52 8.09
C GLU A 75 17.15 19.60 9.32
N ILE A 76 16.93 18.31 9.11
CA ILE A 76 17.04 17.33 10.17
C ILE A 76 18.49 16.87 10.37
N SER A 77 18.86 16.54 11.61
CA SER A 77 20.19 16.02 11.93
C SER A 77 20.33 14.54 11.60
N ASP A 78 21.57 14.07 11.47
CA ASP A 78 21.85 12.63 11.34
C ASP A 78 21.35 11.84 12.56
N GLU A 79 21.36 12.44 13.75
CA GLU A 79 20.80 11.83 14.95
C GLU A 79 19.29 11.62 14.83
N GLN A 80 18.56 12.61 14.33
CA GLN A 80 17.12 12.47 14.08
C GLN A 80 16.84 11.36 13.06
N VAL A 81 17.69 11.23 12.01
CA VAL A 81 17.58 10.10 11.06
C VAL A 81 17.78 8.76 11.75
N ARG A 82 18.80 8.63 12.63
CA ARG A 82 19.05 7.38 13.35
C ARG A 82 17.89 7.01 14.26
N THR A 83 17.31 7.97 14.98
CA THR A 83 16.13 7.69 15.81
C THR A 83 14.95 7.15 15.00
N GLN A 84 14.79 7.58 13.74
CA GLN A 84 13.75 7.03 12.88
C GLN A 84 14.03 5.57 12.48
N ILE A 85 15.28 5.24 12.16
CA ILE A 85 15.65 3.85 11.85
C ILE A 85 15.43 2.95 13.07
N ASP A 86 15.77 3.44 14.26
CA ASP A 86 15.53 2.70 15.51
C ASP A 86 14.03 2.44 15.73
N VAL A 87 13.18 3.44 15.50
CA VAL A 87 11.71 3.28 15.59
C VAL A 87 11.21 2.26 14.58
N LEU A 88 11.60 2.37 13.30
CA LEU A 88 11.20 1.39 12.28
C LEU A 88 11.55 -0.04 12.72
N ASN A 89 12.76 -0.24 13.25
CA ASN A 89 13.18 -1.57 13.71
C ASN A 89 12.38 -2.05 14.92
N GLN A 90 12.07 -1.16 15.87
CA GLN A 90 11.25 -1.52 17.03
C GLN A 90 9.83 -1.89 16.61
N ASP A 91 9.20 -1.09 15.77
CA ASP A 91 7.81 -1.25 15.35
C ASP A 91 7.62 -2.51 14.48
N PHE A 92 8.46 -2.68 13.46
CA PHE A 92 8.37 -3.83 12.54
C PHE A 92 8.78 -5.16 13.20
N ARG A 93 9.54 -5.13 14.29
CA ARG A 93 9.94 -6.31 15.05
C ARG A 93 9.07 -6.53 16.30
N ALA A 94 8.02 -5.73 16.50
CA ALA A 94 7.18 -5.76 17.70
C ALA A 94 7.97 -5.73 19.01
N THR A 95 9.05 -4.93 19.05
CA THR A 95 9.93 -4.72 20.22
C THR A 95 9.84 -3.29 20.76
N ASN A 96 8.90 -2.51 20.25
CA ASN A 96 8.61 -1.16 20.71
C ASN A 96 8.20 -1.18 22.20
N PRO A 97 8.65 -0.19 22.99
CA PRO A 97 8.44 -0.19 24.45
C PRO A 97 6.98 -0.21 24.87
N ASP A 98 6.09 0.31 24.03
CA ASP A 98 4.65 0.47 24.23
C ASP A 98 3.80 -0.68 23.65
N VAL A 99 4.41 -1.73 23.10
CA VAL A 99 3.66 -2.93 22.64
C VAL A 99 2.83 -3.58 23.75
N GLY A 100 3.24 -3.41 25.00
CA GLY A 100 2.49 -3.89 26.18
C GLY A 100 1.15 -3.16 26.41
N ASP A 101 0.94 -2.01 25.79
CA ASP A 101 -0.28 -1.20 25.89
C ASP A 101 -1.41 -1.75 25.00
N VAL A 102 -1.12 -2.72 24.11
CA VAL A 102 -2.14 -3.41 23.32
C VAL A 102 -3.16 -4.07 24.25
N PRO A 103 -4.47 -3.76 24.10
CA PRO A 103 -5.53 -4.38 24.87
C PRO A 103 -5.49 -5.90 24.78
N ALA A 104 -5.82 -6.59 25.88
CA ALA A 104 -5.76 -8.05 25.95
C ALA A 104 -6.53 -8.76 24.83
N ALA A 105 -7.58 -8.14 24.31
CA ALA A 105 -8.40 -8.66 23.22
C ALA A 105 -7.66 -8.76 21.86
N PHE A 106 -6.58 -8.00 21.69
CA PHE A 106 -5.82 -7.92 20.43
C PHE A 106 -4.36 -8.38 20.58
N ARG A 107 -3.91 -8.78 21.76
CA ARG A 107 -2.52 -9.18 22.00
C ARG A 107 -2.05 -10.35 21.14
N ASP A 108 -2.93 -11.29 20.89
CA ASP A 108 -2.62 -12.47 20.10
C ASP A 108 -2.48 -12.16 18.58
N LEU A 109 -2.87 -10.94 18.15
CA LEU A 109 -2.71 -10.47 16.80
C LEU A 109 -1.36 -9.76 16.56
N VAL A 110 -0.66 -9.32 17.63
CA VAL A 110 0.62 -8.60 17.50
C VAL A 110 1.64 -9.46 16.79
N ALA A 111 2.24 -8.92 15.72
CA ALA A 111 3.17 -9.67 14.88
C ALA A 111 4.55 -9.02 14.80
N ASP A 112 5.60 -9.87 14.88
CA ASP A 112 6.94 -9.57 14.36
C ASP A 112 6.91 -9.75 12.85
N THR A 113 7.02 -8.68 12.07
CA THR A 113 6.96 -8.73 10.61
C THR A 113 8.20 -9.33 9.96
N ARG A 114 9.25 -9.59 10.73
CA ARG A 114 10.55 -10.10 10.28
C ARG A 114 11.24 -9.16 9.28
N VAL A 115 11.07 -7.84 9.45
CA VAL A 115 11.70 -6.80 8.64
C VAL A 115 12.59 -5.93 9.52
N GLU A 116 13.80 -5.65 9.06
CA GLU A 116 14.76 -4.74 9.68
C GLU A 116 15.25 -3.72 8.66
N PHE A 117 15.58 -2.54 9.12
CA PHE A 117 16.05 -1.42 8.32
C PHE A 117 17.44 -0.98 8.76
N SER A 118 18.30 -0.66 7.82
CA SER A 118 19.62 -0.08 8.12
C SER A 118 19.97 1.01 7.11
N LEU A 119 20.61 2.07 7.56
CA LEU A 119 21.14 3.05 6.63
C LEU A 119 22.13 2.38 5.66
N ALA A 120 22.02 2.70 4.38
CA ALA A 120 22.91 2.21 3.35
C ALA A 120 24.35 2.59 3.66
N THR A 121 25.26 1.65 3.56
CA THR A 121 26.70 1.86 3.76
C THR A 121 27.47 2.01 2.45
N THR A 122 26.82 1.72 1.33
CA THR A 122 27.34 1.81 -0.02
C THR A 122 26.35 2.55 -0.91
N ASP A 123 26.80 3.53 -1.67
CA ASP A 123 25.96 4.28 -2.61
C ASP A 123 25.76 3.51 -3.94
N PRO A 124 24.93 4.01 -4.87
CA PRO A 124 24.71 3.37 -6.17
C PRO A 124 25.95 3.18 -7.03
N ALA A 125 26.99 3.98 -6.83
CA ALA A 125 28.28 3.90 -7.52
C ALA A 125 29.28 2.97 -6.81
N GLY A 126 28.89 2.31 -5.72
CA GLY A 126 29.74 1.43 -4.93
C GLY A 126 30.68 2.13 -3.97
N GLN A 127 30.46 3.44 -3.71
CA GLN A 127 31.29 4.21 -2.77
C GLN A 127 30.71 4.16 -1.34
N PRO A 128 31.57 4.24 -0.31
CA PRO A 128 31.09 4.35 1.06
C PRO A 128 30.17 5.55 1.27
N THR A 129 29.11 5.37 2.03
CA THR A 129 28.14 6.42 2.35
C THR A 129 27.60 6.27 3.77
N THR A 130 26.98 7.34 4.28
CA THR A 130 26.21 7.32 5.53
C THR A 130 24.75 6.90 5.30
N GLY A 131 24.31 6.70 4.06
CA GLY A 131 22.90 6.50 3.72
C GLY A 131 22.04 7.75 3.84
N ILE A 132 22.64 8.92 4.04
CA ILE A 132 21.95 10.21 4.18
C ILE A 132 22.45 11.17 3.10
N THR A 133 21.56 11.64 2.25
CA THR A 133 21.85 12.70 1.28
C THR A 133 21.20 14.01 1.72
N ARG A 134 21.79 15.15 1.37
CA ARG A 134 21.29 16.46 1.77
C ARG A 134 21.20 17.40 0.58
N ARG A 135 20.07 18.07 0.45
CA ARG A 135 19.84 19.04 -0.59
C ARG A 135 19.13 20.28 -0.05
N MET A 136 19.77 21.43 -0.20
CA MET A 136 19.08 22.72 -0.03
C MET A 136 18.29 23.03 -1.29
N THR A 137 17.04 23.45 -1.12
CA THR A 137 16.12 23.80 -2.20
C THR A 137 15.48 25.17 -1.98
N THR A 138 15.03 25.80 -3.05
CA THR A 138 14.20 27.01 -3.00
C THR A 138 12.70 26.69 -2.92
N VAL A 139 12.32 25.42 -3.08
CA VAL A 139 10.94 24.96 -2.97
C VAL A 139 10.56 24.89 -1.51
N ARG A 140 9.61 25.73 -1.09
CA ARG A 140 9.21 25.86 0.32
C ARG A 140 8.48 24.64 0.87
N SER A 141 7.69 23.98 0.03
CA SER A 141 6.93 22.78 0.41
C SER A 141 6.56 21.97 -0.81
N PHE A 142 6.42 20.65 -0.63
CA PHE A 142 6.05 19.69 -1.66
C PHE A 142 4.64 19.12 -1.38
N GLY A 143 4.04 18.50 -2.38
CA GLY A 143 2.77 17.77 -2.28
C GLY A 143 2.92 16.33 -2.70
N THR A 144 1.79 15.69 -3.06
CA THR A 144 1.72 14.29 -3.52
C THR A 144 2.00 14.12 -5.02
N ASP A 145 2.51 15.16 -5.68
CA ASP A 145 2.84 15.20 -7.11
C ASP A 145 4.22 14.60 -7.47
N ASP A 146 4.88 14.01 -6.49
CA ASP A 146 6.22 13.41 -6.58
C ASP A 146 7.36 14.37 -6.93
N ALA A 147 7.13 15.69 -6.97
CA ALA A 147 8.15 16.68 -7.30
C ALA A 147 9.40 16.60 -6.39
N VAL A 148 9.24 16.23 -5.12
CA VAL A 148 10.36 16.04 -4.18
C VAL A 148 11.32 14.92 -4.59
N LYS A 149 10.89 14.01 -5.46
CA LYS A 149 11.63 12.83 -5.91
C LYS A 149 12.51 13.09 -7.14
N PHE A 150 12.60 14.35 -7.59
CA PHE A 150 13.37 14.72 -8.78
C PHE A 150 14.23 15.96 -8.56
N ASP A 151 15.48 15.89 -8.98
CA ASP A 151 16.43 16.99 -8.92
C ASP A 151 15.95 18.23 -9.68
N ASP A 152 15.37 18.04 -10.85
CA ASP A 152 14.89 19.13 -11.72
C ASP A 152 13.73 19.91 -11.11
N SER A 153 12.99 19.31 -10.18
CA SER A 153 11.90 19.96 -9.43
C SER A 153 12.35 20.53 -8.08
N GLY A 154 13.66 20.54 -7.80
CA GLY A 154 14.21 20.99 -6.53
C GLY A 154 14.17 19.94 -5.42
N GLY A 155 13.83 18.70 -5.74
CA GLY A 155 13.89 17.54 -4.87
C GLY A 155 15.22 16.79 -4.96
N ALA A 156 15.21 15.47 -4.78
CA ALA A 156 16.37 14.59 -4.91
C ALA A 156 15.96 13.31 -5.64
N ASN A 157 16.75 12.92 -6.66
CA ASN A 157 16.47 11.69 -7.40
C ASN A 157 16.58 10.45 -6.50
N ALA A 158 15.70 9.46 -6.76
CA ALA A 158 15.75 8.19 -6.09
C ALA A 158 17.07 7.45 -6.34
N TRP A 159 17.56 6.71 -5.35
CA TRP A 159 18.50 5.64 -5.57
C TRP A 159 17.77 4.40 -6.13
N PRO A 160 18.49 3.45 -6.77
CA PRO A 160 17.86 2.27 -7.36
C PRO A 160 16.92 1.54 -6.40
N ALA A 161 15.63 1.55 -6.69
CA ALA A 161 14.57 1.07 -5.80
C ALA A 161 14.63 -0.46 -5.57
N GLU A 162 15.29 -1.19 -6.45
CA GLU A 162 15.57 -2.62 -6.29
C GLU A 162 16.65 -2.94 -5.24
N ARG A 163 17.39 -1.92 -4.77
CA ARG A 163 18.46 -2.06 -3.78
C ARG A 163 18.28 -1.21 -2.52
N TYR A 164 17.42 -0.20 -2.57
CA TYR A 164 17.24 0.75 -1.46
C TYR A 164 15.78 1.13 -1.27
N LEU A 165 15.34 1.18 -0.02
CA LEU A 165 14.16 1.97 0.33
C LEU A 165 14.57 3.45 0.32
N ASN A 166 13.94 4.24 -0.55
CA ASN A 166 14.12 5.69 -0.58
C ASN A 166 13.14 6.37 0.38
N ILE A 167 13.66 7.18 1.29
CA ILE A 167 12.86 8.01 2.19
C ILE A 167 13.22 9.47 1.94
N TRP A 168 12.27 10.27 1.46
CA TRP A 168 12.44 11.72 1.35
C TRP A 168 11.88 12.41 2.58
N VAL A 169 12.68 13.30 3.19
CA VAL A 169 12.26 14.14 4.31
C VAL A 169 12.29 15.59 3.87
N CYS A 170 11.12 16.24 3.92
CA CYS A 170 10.95 17.60 3.44
C CYS A 170 9.89 18.34 4.24
N THR A 171 9.53 19.55 3.83
CA THR A 171 8.30 20.21 4.30
C THR A 171 7.17 19.82 3.35
N LEU A 172 6.12 19.15 3.86
CA LEU A 172 4.90 18.86 3.12
C LEU A 172 3.87 19.98 3.34
N ARG A 173 3.12 20.31 2.27
CA ARG A 173 2.01 21.29 2.31
C ARG A 173 0.71 20.63 2.78
N ASP A 174 -0.29 21.46 3.06
CA ASP A 174 -1.68 21.07 3.34
C ASP A 174 -1.87 20.17 4.58
N GLY A 175 -0.90 20.22 5.50
CA GLY A 175 -0.94 19.43 6.73
C GLY A 175 -0.66 17.95 6.56
N LEU A 176 -0.14 17.53 5.39
CA LEU A 176 0.29 16.16 5.17
C LEU A 176 1.45 15.79 6.10
N LEU A 177 1.37 14.61 6.70
CA LEU A 177 2.47 14.01 7.46
C LEU A 177 3.37 13.16 6.57
N GLY A 178 2.80 12.44 5.60
CA GLY A 178 3.55 11.61 4.68
C GLY A 178 2.72 11.12 3.51
N TYR A 179 3.38 10.40 2.61
CA TYR A 179 2.77 9.55 1.61
C TYR A 179 3.76 8.50 1.10
N ALA A 180 3.25 7.40 0.63
CA ALA A 180 4.00 6.31 0.03
C ALA A 180 3.56 6.05 -1.41
N GLN A 181 4.43 5.42 -2.19
CA GLN A 181 4.05 4.73 -3.39
C GLN A 181 3.84 3.25 -3.08
N PHE A 182 2.65 2.73 -3.36
CA PHE A 182 2.39 1.30 -3.31
C PHE A 182 3.26 0.53 -4.31
N PRO A 183 3.55 -0.76 -4.07
CA PRO A 183 4.34 -1.59 -4.99
C PRO A 183 3.77 -1.61 -6.41
N GLY A 184 4.64 -1.74 -7.42
CA GLY A 184 4.26 -1.82 -8.83
C GLY A 184 4.32 -0.50 -9.61
N GLY A 185 4.64 0.62 -8.95
CA GLY A 185 4.87 1.91 -9.61
C GLY A 185 6.26 2.07 -10.19
N ALA A 186 6.52 3.23 -10.79
CA ALA A 186 7.82 3.55 -11.39
C ALA A 186 8.92 3.60 -10.33
N ALA A 187 10.08 3.00 -10.63
CA ALA A 187 11.23 2.96 -9.72
C ALA A 187 11.75 4.36 -9.33
N ALA A 188 11.64 5.34 -10.22
CA ALA A 188 12.07 6.72 -9.96
C ALA A 188 11.24 7.43 -8.87
N THR A 189 10.04 6.92 -8.57
CA THR A 189 9.15 7.48 -7.55
C THR A 189 8.87 6.49 -6.40
N ASP A 190 9.54 5.32 -6.41
CA ASP A 190 9.34 4.30 -5.39
C ASP A 190 9.98 4.68 -4.06
N GLY A 191 9.19 4.61 -2.99
CA GLY A 191 9.58 4.95 -1.64
C GLY A 191 8.53 5.77 -0.90
N VAL A 192 8.95 6.40 0.19
CA VAL A 192 8.08 7.17 1.08
C VAL A 192 8.56 8.61 1.26
N VAL A 193 7.64 9.52 1.48
CA VAL A 193 7.91 10.93 1.74
C VAL A 193 7.30 11.31 3.09
N ILE A 194 8.10 11.91 3.97
CA ILE A 194 7.69 12.25 5.33
C ILE A 194 7.97 13.74 5.58
N THR A 195 7.05 14.44 6.24
CA THR A 195 7.32 15.80 6.69
C THR A 195 8.35 15.78 7.83
N HIS A 196 9.31 16.75 7.82
CA HIS A 196 10.38 16.78 8.81
C HIS A 196 9.89 16.85 10.27
N THR A 197 8.67 17.37 10.51
CA THR A 197 8.07 17.47 11.85
C THR A 197 7.41 16.17 12.32
N GLY A 198 7.23 15.20 11.43
CA GLY A 198 6.69 13.86 11.73
C GLY A 198 7.72 12.74 11.57
N PHE A 199 9.02 13.07 11.49
CA PHE A 199 10.10 12.12 11.25
C PHE A 199 11.04 12.02 12.46
N GLY A 200 11.30 10.81 12.93
CA GLY A 200 12.14 10.53 14.10
C GLY A 200 11.52 10.97 15.43
N THR A 201 12.33 10.97 16.48
CA THR A 201 11.86 11.26 17.84
C THR A 201 12.52 12.51 18.48
N THR A 202 13.44 13.15 17.76
CA THR A 202 14.21 14.30 18.24
C THR A 202 14.19 15.47 17.24
N GLY A 203 14.89 16.53 17.53
CA GLY A 203 15.13 17.64 16.59
C GLY A 203 13.86 18.37 16.18
N THR A 204 13.46 18.23 14.92
CA THR A 204 12.30 18.93 14.36
C THR A 204 10.98 18.21 14.63
N ALA A 205 11.00 16.96 15.10
CA ALA A 205 9.79 16.19 15.41
C ALA A 205 8.89 16.92 16.42
N ARG A 206 7.58 16.91 16.20
CA ARG A 206 6.59 17.67 17.00
C ARG A 206 5.40 16.77 17.37
N ALA A 207 5.01 16.85 18.64
CA ALA A 207 3.79 16.21 19.11
C ALA A 207 2.55 16.73 18.34
N PRO A 208 1.56 15.86 18.08
CA PRO A 208 1.42 14.49 18.59
C PRO A 208 2.09 13.42 17.69
N PHE A 209 2.87 13.80 16.65
CA PHE A 209 3.48 12.91 15.66
C PHE A 209 5.00 12.88 15.77
N ASN A 210 5.53 12.77 16.99
CA ASN A 210 6.95 12.87 17.31
C ASN A 210 7.57 11.57 17.88
N LEU A 211 6.91 10.43 17.68
CA LEU A 211 7.46 9.12 18.02
C LEU A 211 7.87 8.29 16.81
N GLY A 212 7.90 8.92 15.61
CA GLY A 212 8.38 8.29 14.37
C GLY A 212 7.35 7.39 13.67
N ARG A 213 6.11 7.30 14.17
CA ARG A 213 5.07 6.39 13.66
C ARG A 213 4.50 6.80 12.30
N THR A 214 4.76 8.03 11.86
CA THR A 214 4.43 8.43 10.48
C THR A 214 5.24 7.62 9.47
N ALA A 215 6.55 7.43 9.68
CA ALA A 215 7.33 6.61 8.77
C ALA A 215 6.94 5.13 8.83
N THR A 216 6.59 4.61 10.01
CA THR A 216 6.08 3.24 10.18
C THR A 216 4.81 3.02 9.35
N HIS A 217 3.86 3.96 9.40
CA HIS A 217 2.64 3.98 8.61
C HIS A 217 2.92 3.99 7.10
N GLU A 218 3.75 4.94 6.63
CA GLU A 218 4.04 5.07 5.19
C GLU A 218 4.83 3.86 4.64
N VAL A 219 5.73 3.27 5.44
CA VAL A 219 6.42 2.03 5.06
C VAL A 219 5.45 0.84 5.02
N GLY A 220 4.41 0.84 5.86
CA GLY A 220 3.29 -0.12 5.75
C GLY A 220 2.65 -0.09 4.36
N HIS A 221 2.28 1.10 3.86
CA HIS A 221 1.78 1.27 2.49
C HIS A 221 2.77 0.84 1.42
N TRP A 222 4.05 1.22 1.59
CA TRP A 222 5.12 0.81 0.69
C TRP A 222 5.28 -0.71 0.64
N LEU A 223 4.91 -1.43 1.71
CA LEU A 223 4.85 -2.89 1.81
C LEU A 223 3.46 -3.49 1.54
N ASN A 224 2.57 -2.76 0.86
CA ASN A 224 1.27 -3.22 0.39
C ASN A 224 0.13 -3.22 1.42
N LEU A 225 0.22 -2.51 2.52
CA LEU A 225 -0.90 -2.36 3.44
C LEU A 225 -1.81 -1.19 3.05
N PHE A 226 -3.11 -1.40 3.11
CA PHE A 226 -4.13 -0.35 3.03
C PHE A 226 -4.40 0.23 4.43
N HIS A 227 -5.14 1.33 4.48
CA HIS A 227 -5.66 1.81 5.75
C HIS A 227 -6.67 0.81 6.33
N ILE A 228 -6.61 0.60 7.63
CA ILE A 228 -7.42 -0.42 8.33
C ILE A 228 -8.94 -0.27 8.16
N TRP A 229 -9.45 0.91 7.76
CA TRP A 229 -10.87 1.13 7.47
C TRP A 229 -11.26 0.91 6.00
N GLY A 230 -10.32 0.53 5.14
CA GLY A 230 -10.57 0.18 3.74
C GLY A 230 -10.89 1.35 2.81
N ASP A 231 -10.71 2.61 3.27
CA ASP A 231 -10.87 3.85 2.46
C ASP A 231 -12.23 4.02 1.74
N ASP A 232 -13.30 3.42 2.26
CA ASP A 232 -14.66 3.48 1.73
C ASP A 232 -15.49 4.69 2.23
N GLY A 233 -14.82 5.66 2.82
CA GLY A 233 -15.43 6.86 3.39
C GLY A 233 -15.90 6.64 4.82
N THR A 234 -17.21 6.55 5.06
CA THR A 234 -17.80 6.32 6.38
C THR A 234 -18.57 5.01 6.47
N GLY A 235 -18.35 4.12 5.51
CA GLY A 235 -19.00 2.81 5.42
C GLY A 235 -18.43 1.82 6.45
N CYS A 236 -19.06 0.66 6.52
CA CYS A 236 -18.54 -0.50 7.22
C CYS A 236 -18.39 -1.67 6.24
N HIS A 237 -18.14 -1.35 4.98
CA HIS A 237 -18.09 -2.31 3.87
C HIS A 237 -16.71 -2.36 3.21
N GLY A 238 -15.86 -1.34 3.47
CA GLY A 238 -14.49 -1.32 3.01
C GLY A 238 -13.67 -2.44 3.63
N SER A 239 -12.70 -2.94 2.87
CA SER A 239 -11.73 -3.92 3.32
C SER A 239 -10.34 -3.33 3.13
N ASP A 240 -9.45 -3.59 4.08
CA ASP A 240 -8.01 -3.36 3.95
C ASP A 240 -7.30 -4.60 3.38
N GLU A 241 -8.08 -5.59 2.93
CA GLU A 241 -7.61 -6.88 2.39
C GLU A 241 -6.80 -7.70 3.42
N VAL A 242 -7.18 -7.59 4.72
CA VAL A 242 -6.57 -8.33 5.83
C VAL A 242 -7.67 -8.90 6.73
N ASP A 243 -7.70 -10.22 6.90
CA ASP A 243 -8.81 -10.91 7.56
C ASP A 243 -8.84 -10.73 9.10
N ASP A 244 -7.69 -10.46 9.73
CA ASP A 244 -7.58 -10.34 11.20
C ASP A 244 -7.74 -8.90 11.71
N THR A 245 -8.00 -7.95 10.83
CA THR A 245 -8.36 -6.57 11.16
C THR A 245 -9.88 -6.40 11.21
N PRO A 246 -10.46 -5.87 12.29
CA PRO A 246 -11.92 -5.65 12.34
C PRO A 246 -12.32 -4.44 11.49
N ASN A 247 -13.41 -4.57 10.73
CA ASN A 247 -13.96 -3.44 9.98
C ASN A 247 -14.28 -2.26 10.92
N GLN A 248 -13.90 -1.04 10.50
CA GLN A 248 -14.23 0.21 11.19
C GLN A 248 -14.74 1.27 10.21
N ALA A 249 -15.56 2.21 10.69
CA ALA A 249 -16.30 3.17 9.86
C ALA A 249 -15.47 4.37 9.37
N GLY A 250 -14.16 4.31 9.46
CA GLY A 250 -13.25 5.38 9.07
C GLY A 250 -12.08 5.50 10.04
N PRO A 251 -11.19 6.48 9.82
CA PRO A 251 -10.01 6.65 10.64
C PRO A 251 -10.35 7.05 12.07
N ASN A 252 -9.64 6.47 13.01
CA ASN A 252 -9.59 6.98 14.36
C ASN A 252 -8.56 8.12 14.46
N THR A 253 -8.75 9.06 15.38
CA THR A 253 -7.84 10.20 15.57
C THR A 253 -7.61 10.49 17.03
N GLY A 254 -6.50 11.14 17.38
CA GLY A 254 -6.12 11.39 18.77
C GLY A 254 -5.70 10.10 19.46
N VAL A 255 -6.01 9.98 20.76
CA VAL A 255 -5.77 8.78 21.57
C VAL A 255 -7.13 8.22 22.02
N PRO A 256 -7.74 7.29 21.27
CA PRO A 256 -9.04 6.74 21.62
C PRO A 256 -9.00 5.91 22.91
N THR A 257 -10.15 5.77 23.55
CA THR A 257 -10.30 4.87 24.72
C THR A 257 -10.85 3.53 24.28
N PHE A 258 -10.20 2.44 24.69
CA PHE A 258 -10.65 1.07 24.43
C PHE A 258 -11.82 0.67 25.36
N PRO A 259 -12.84 -0.08 24.88
CA PRO A 259 -13.10 -0.39 23.47
C PRO A 259 -13.78 0.78 22.75
N LYS A 260 -13.33 1.09 21.53
CA LYS A 260 -14.03 1.98 20.61
C LYS A 260 -14.74 1.15 19.55
N ARG A 261 -16.00 1.48 19.24
CA ARG A 261 -16.81 0.75 18.26
C ARG A 261 -17.41 1.72 17.26
N SER A 262 -17.22 1.44 15.99
CA SER A 262 -17.78 2.25 14.91
C SER A 262 -18.62 1.44 13.92
N CYS A 263 -18.41 0.10 13.88
CA CYS A 263 -19.17 -0.86 13.07
C CYS A 263 -19.72 -1.98 13.95
N ALA A 264 -20.28 -3.05 13.33
CA ALA A 264 -20.72 -4.26 14.04
C ALA A 264 -19.52 -5.15 14.43
N ASN A 265 -18.44 -4.55 14.96
CA ASN A 265 -17.17 -5.18 15.29
C ASN A 265 -17.03 -5.49 16.81
N GLY A 266 -18.16 -5.64 17.51
CA GLY A 266 -18.12 -6.05 18.91
C GLY A 266 -17.74 -7.52 19.11
N PRO A 267 -17.23 -7.90 20.30
CA PRO A 267 -17.15 -7.06 21.49
C PRO A 267 -15.94 -6.10 21.54
N ASN A 268 -14.89 -6.37 20.76
CA ASN A 268 -13.58 -5.73 20.89
C ASN A 268 -13.52 -4.32 20.25
N GLY A 269 -14.30 -4.08 19.19
CA GLY A 269 -14.36 -2.80 18.50
C GLY A 269 -13.20 -2.56 17.51
N ASP A 270 -12.94 -1.29 17.24
CA ASP A 270 -11.91 -0.82 16.31
C ASP A 270 -10.51 -1.15 16.83
N LEU A 271 -9.63 -1.60 15.93
CA LEU A 271 -8.22 -1.83 16.23
C LEU A 271 -7.42 -0.52 16.03
N PHE A 272 -7.82 0.53 16.76
CA PHE A 272 -7.28 1.89 16.60
C PHE A 272 -5.79 2.03 16.97
N MET A 273 -5.18 1.01 17.57
CA MET A 273 -3.76 0.96 17.90
C MET A 273 -2.90 0.38 16.78
N ASP A 274 -3.48 0.03 15.65
CA ASP A 274 -2.79 -0.41 14.46
C ASP A 274 -2.03 0.75 13.79
N TYR A 275 -0.83 0.48 13.26
CA TYR A 275 -0.03 1.49 12.56
C TYR A 275 -0.70 2.01 11.28
N MET A 276 -1.69 1.30 10.72
CA MET A 276 -2.41 1.72 9.52
C MET A 276 -3.69 2.51 9.82
N ASP A 277 -3.93 2.92 11.09
CA ASP A 277 -4.96 3.89 11.46
C ASP A 277 -4.39 5.33 11.47
N TYR A 278 -5.21 6.33 11.83
CA TYR A 278 -4.87 7.76 11.88
C TYR A 278 -4.79 8.32 13.29
N THR A 279 -4.59 7.49 14.29
CA THR A 279 -4.39 7.92 15.66
C THR A 279 -3.07 8.69 15.84
N ASP A 280 -2.93 9.37 16.97
CA ASP A 280 -1.66 9.98 17.35
C ASP A 280 -0.58 8.90 17.55
N ASP A 281 0.69 9.24 17.39
CA ASP A 281 1.80 8.29 17.52
C ASP A 281 1.74 7.50 18.85
N ALA A 282 1.31 8.13 19.93
CA ALA A 282 1.20 7.50 21.23
C ALA A 282 0.12 6.39 21.33
N ALA A 283 -0.73 6.25 20.32
CA ALA A 283 -1.76 5.22 20.29
C ALA A 283 -1.50 4.13 19.25
N MET A 284 -0.53 4.31 18.36
CA MET A 284 -0.15 3.35 17.32
C MET A 284 0.98 2.45 17.85
N VAL A 285 0.74 1.15 18.00
CA VAL A 285 1.70 0.27 18.70
C VAL A 285 1.87 -1.11 18.07
N MET A 286 1.17 -1.46 16.99
CA MET A 286 1.24 -2.81 16.43
C MET A 286 0.92 -2.88 14.94
N PHE A 287 1.42 -3.95 14.31
CA PHE A 287 0.85 -4.59 13.12
C PHE A 287 0.23 -5.93 13.51
N THR A 288 -0.72 -6.41 12.71
CA THR A 288 -1.31 -7.74 12.88
C THR A 288 -0.54 -8.83 12.14
N THR A 289 -0.84 -10.10 12.45
CA THR A 289 -0.28 -11.27 11.75
C THR A 289 -0.69 -11.29 10.28
N GLY A 290 -1.92 -10.94 9.95
CA GLY A 290 -2.40 -10.82 8.57
C GLY A 290 -1.64 -9.73 7.81
N GLN A 291 -1.47 -8.55 8.41
CA GLN A 291 -0.66 -7.47 7.83
C GLN A 291 0.79 -7.89 7.61
N ALA A 292 1.41 -8.56 8.59
CA ALA A 292 2.77 -9.07 8.46
C ALA A 292 2.90 -10.10 7.33
N THR A 293 1.91 -10.96 7.18
CA THR A 293 1.83 -11.93 6.07
C THR A 293 1.74 -11.23 4.72
N ARG A 294 0.87 -10.23 4.59
CA ARG A 294 0.70 -9.43 3.38
C ARG A 294 2.00 -8.70 3.00
N MET A 295 2.69 -8.10 3.99
CA MET A 295 4.01 -7.48 3.79
C MET A 295 5.07 -8.49 3.34
N ALA A 296 5.07 -9.71 3.92
CA ALA A 296 6.01 -10.77 3.55
C ALA A 296 5.82 -11.21 2.09
N VAL A 297 4.58 -11.39 1.63
CA VAL A 297 4.30 -11.70 0.21
C VAL A 297 4.83 -10.59 -0.70
N CYS A 298 4.58 -9.32 -0.37
CA CYS A 298 5.10 -8.19 -1.14
C CYS A 298 6.64 -8.21 -1.24
N LEU A 299 7.32 -8.48 -0.13
CA LEU A 299 8.78 -8.57 -0.08
C LEU A 299 9.30 -9.73 -0.92
N ASP A 300 8.67 -10.89 -0.86
CA ASP A 300 9.15 -12.10 -1.54
C ASP A 300 8.82 -12.13 -3.04
N THR A 301 7.93 -11.24 -3.49
CA THR A 301 7.54 -11.11 -4.90
C THR A 301 8.06 -9.82 -5.52
N PHE A 302 7.45 -8.69 -5.22
CA PHE A 302 7.70 -7.40 -5.87
C PHE A 302 8.96 -6.68 -5.36
N ARG A 303 9.45 -7.00 -4.15
CA ARG A 303 10.60 -6.34 -3.51
C ARG A 303 11.76 -7.27 -3.17
N ARG A 304 11.78 -8.44 -3.79
CA ARG A 304 12.78 -9.49 -3.51
C ARG A 304 14.23 -9.02 -3.68
N GLY A 305 14.50 -8.13 -4.63
CA GLY A 305 15.84 -7.58 -4.87
C GLY A 305 16.42 -6.82 -3.68
N LEU A 306 15.55 -6.25 -2.81
CA LEU A 306 15.98 -5.43 -1.68
C LEU A 306 16.69 -6.23 -0.58
N TRP A 307 16.36 -7.49 -0.38
CA TRP A 307 16.90 -8.27 0.74
C TRP A 307 17.56 -9.60 0.34
N ALA A 308 17.16 -10.21 -0.77
CA ALA A 308 17.74 -11.47 -1.24
C ALA A 308 19.18 -11.31 -1.78
N GLY A 309 19.61 -10.08 -2.08
CA GLY A 309 20.97 -9.76 -2.53
C GLY A 309 21.94 -9.33 -1.42
N THR A 310 21.52 -9.28 -0.14
CA THR A 310 22.34 -8.82 0.99
C THR A 310 23.13 -9.93 1.66
N ALA A 311 23.42 -11.05 0.98
CA ALA A 311 24.41 -12.00 1.45
C ALA A 311 25.77 -11.29 1.52
N ALA A 312 26.25 -11.10 2.74
CA ALA A 312 27.50 -10.55 3.25
C ALA A 312 28.38 -9.71 2.29
N PRO A 313 28.91 -8.55 2.73
CA PRO A 313 29.92 -7.81 1.98
C PRO A 313 31.22 -8.63 1.99
N GLY A 314 31.47 -9.35 0.91
CA GLY A 314 32.68 -10.19 0.77
C GLY A 314 32.70 -11.12 -0.44
N GLY A 315 31.59 -11.33 -1.11
CA GLY A 315 31.54 -12.02 -2.38
C GLY A 315 31.86 -11.06 -3.52
N VAL A 316 32.96 -11.26 -4.23
CA VAL A 316 33.19 -10.68 -5.55
C VAL A 316 31.91 -10.93 -6.37
N PRO A 317 31.26 -9.92 -6.99
CA PRO A 317 30.15 -10.20 -7.85
C PRO A 317 30.64 -11.16 -8.92
N GLU A 318 30.05 -12.35 -8.97
CA GLU A 318 30.21 -13.24 -10.10
C GLU A 318 29.85 -12.43 -11.34
N PRO A 319 30.70 -12.40 -12.39
CA PRO A 319 30.40 -11.62 -13.58
C PRO A 319 29.01 -12.03 -14.03
N ALA A 320 28.14 -11.05 -14.25
CA ALA A 320 26.79 -11.28 -14.71
C ALA A 320 26.86 -12.25 -15.87
N VAL A 321 26.54 -13.51 -15.63
CA VAL A 321 26.22 -14.45 -16.68
C VAL A 321 25.01 -13.82 -17.34
N GLU A 322 25.19 -13.26 -18.53
CA GLU A 322 24.06 -12.90 -19.39
C GLU A 322 23.09 -14.09 -19.29
N PRO A 323 21.84 -13.88 -18.83
CA PRO A 323 20.92 -14.99 -18.76
C PRO A 323 20.93 -15.63 -20.15
N PRO A 324 21.10 -16.97 -20.27
CA PRO A 324 21.04 -17.61 -21.56
C PRO A 324 19.77 -17.10 -22.20
N VAL A 325 19.91 -16.56 -23.43
CA VAL A 325 18.75 -16.13 -24.23
C VAL A 325 17.74 -17.26 -24.07
N PRO A 326 16.60 -17.04 -23.39
CA PRO A 326 15.67 -18.12 -23.14
C PRO A 326 15.33 -18.68 -24.50
N ALA A 327 15.52 -19.99 -24.67
CA ALA A 327 14.93 -20.67 -25.80
C ALA A 327 13.48 -20.23 -25.84
N PRO A 328 12.89 -19.93 -27.01
CA PRO A 328 11.55 -19.39 -27.09
C PRO A 328 10.66 -20.27 -26.20
N VAL A 329 10.25 -19.70 -25.06
CA VAL A 329 9.33 -20.35 -24.14
C VAL A 329 8.09 -20.65 -25.00
N PRO A 330 7.63 -21.88 -25.11
CA PRO A 330 6.38 -22.13 -25.78
C PRO A 330 5.35 -21.24 -25.09
N ALA A 331 4.66 -20.42 -25.87
CA ALA A 331 3.68 -19.45 -25.38
C ALA A 331 2.83 -20.11 -24.30
N PRO A 332 2.64 -19.48 -23.12
CA PRO A 332 1.88 -20.05 -22.04
C PRO A 332 0.50 -20.43 -22.57
N ARG A 333 0.20 -21.72 -22.57
CA ARG A 333 -1.13 -22.20 -22.91
C ARG A 333 -2.02 -21.83 -21.73
N GLY A 334 -2.81 -20.75 -21.87
CA GLY A 334 -3.93 -20.52 -20.96
C GLY A 334 -4.04 -19.19 -20.24
N GLY A 335 -3.22 -18.19 -20.51
CA GLY A 335 -3.48 -16.82 -20.02
C GLY A 335 -4.14 -16.01 -21.14
N ALA A 336 -5.44 -15.72 -21.06
CA ALA A 336 -6.07 -14.78 -21.96
C ALA A 336 -5.57 -13.37 -21.58
N THR A 337 -4.66 -12.80 -22.39
CA THR A 337 -4.39 -11.36 -22.34
C THR A 337 -5.64 -10.64 -22.85
N THR A 338 -6.24 -9.80 -22.00
CA THR A 338 -7.51 -9.13 -22.32
C THR A 338 -7.27 -7.92 -23.21
N ALA A 339 -8.04 -7.80 -24.28
CA ALA A 339 -8.02 -6.64 -25.18
C ALA A 339 -9.24 -5.71 -24.98
N GLY A 340 -10.15 -6.01 -24.04
CA GLY A 340 -11.38 -5.25 -23.80
C GLY A 340 -11.82 -5.26 -22.35
N THR A 341 -12.77 -4.38 -22.03
CA THR A 341 -13.39 -4.32 -20.69
C THR A 341 -14.20 -5.59 -20.42
N PRO A 342 -14.01 -6.27 -19.29
CA PRO A 342 -14.82 -7.43 -18.93
C PRO A 342 -16.30 -7.09 -18.79
N THR A 343 -17.17 -7.97 -19.28
CA THR A 343 -18.60 -7.91 -19.04
C THR A 343 -18.95 -8.94 -17.96
N VAL A 344 -19.63 -8.50 -16.91
CA VAL A 344 -20.04 -9.37 -15.80
C VAL A 344 -21.57 -9.52 -15.79
N VAL A 345 -22.03 -10.75 -15.69
CA VAL A 345 -23.44 -11.09 -15.56
C VAL A 345 -23.62 -11.90 -14.29
N THR A 346 -24.60 -11.54 -13.46
CA THR A 346 -24.91 -12.23 -12.21
C THR A 346 -26.30 -12.84 -12.23
N SER A 347 -26.44 -14.08 -11.72
CA SER A 347 -27.73 -14.76 -11.57
C SER A 347 -27.71 -15.58 -10.27
N GLY A 348 -28.38 -15.07 -9.23
CA GLY A 348 -28.31 -15.66 -7.89
C GLY A 348 -26.89 -15.58 -7.32
N GLU A 349 -26.34 -16.70 -6.89
CA GLU A 349 -24.96 -16.83 -6.40
C GLU A 349 -23.95 -17.04 -7.54
N ARG A 350 -24.42 -17.18 -8.78
CA ARG A 350 -23.55 -17.36 -9.93
C ARG A 350 -23.09 -16.01 -10.51
N ILE A 351 -21.80 -15.92 -10.81
CA ILE A 351 -21.18 -14.78 -11.48
C ILE A 351 -20.51 -15.29 -12.74
N ASP A 352 -20.89 -14.78 -13.90
CA ASP A 352 -20.26 -15.06 -15.19
C ASP A 352 -19.46 -13.86 -15.66
N VAL A 353 -18.22 -14.07 -16.06
CA VAL A 353 -17.33 -13.02 -16.55
C VAL A 353 -16.88 -13.35 -17.98
N PHE A 354 -17.09 -12.40 -18.89
CA PHE A 354 -16.72 -12.52 -20.30
C PHE A 354 -15.70 -11.46 -20.66
N VAL A 355 -14.70 -11.82 -21.45
CA VAL A 355 -13.67 -10.90 -21.91
C VAL A 355 -13.19 -11.28 -23.31
N VAL A 356 -12.85 -10.30 -24.12
CA VAL A 356 -12.18 -10.52 -25.41
C VAL A 356 -10.69 -10.56 -25.19
N GLY A 357 -10.05 -11.65 -25.53
CA GLY A 357 -8.61 -11.83 -25.41
C GLY A 357 -7.83 -11.09 -26.53
N ALA A 358 -6.51 -11.00 -26.36
CA ALA A 358 -5.62 -10.46 -27.39
C ALA A 358 -5.62 -11.32 -28.68
N ASP A 359 -6.06 -12.57 -28.58
CA ASP A 359 -6.32 -13.49 -29.69
C ASP A 359 -7.66 -13.23 -30.41
N GLN A 360 -8.36 -12.15 -30.00
CA GLN A 360 -9.71 -11.78 -30.49
C GLN A 360 -10.80 -12.83 -30.23
N ALA A 361 -10.53 -13.83 -29.42
CA ALA A 361 -11.52 -14.79 -28.95
C ALA A 361 -12.26 -14.26 -27.74
N LEU A 362 -13.54 -14.64 -27.61
CA LEU A 362 -14.31 -14.44 -26.40
C LEU A 362 -13.93 -15.52 -25.38
N HIS A 363 -13.52 -15.07 -24.21
CA HIS A 363 -13.18 -15.94 -23.10
C HIS A 363 -14.20 -15.77 -21.97
N HIS A 364 -14.48 -16.86 -21.28
CA HIS A 364 -15.48 -16.94 -20.23
C HIS A 364 -14.93 -17.65 -19.01
N LYS A 365 -15.30 -17.17 -17.84
CA LYS A 365 -15.16 -17.89 -16.55
C LYS A 365 -16.37 -17.58 -15.68
N TRP A 366 -16.68 -18.47 -14.75
CA TRP A 366 -17.81 -18.24 -13.84
C TRP A 366 -17.53 -18.75 -12.44
N PHE A 367 -18.19 -18.11 -11.47
CA PHE A 367 -18.26 -18.57 -10.10
C PHE A 367 -19.59 -19.29 -9.90
N ASP A 368 -19.56 -20.50 -9.35
CA ASP A 368 -20.75 -21.37 -9.20
C ASP A 368 -21.36 -21.34 -7.79
N GLY A 369 -20.98 -20.34 -6.96
CA GLY A 369 -21.35 -20.23 -5.55
C GLY A 369 -20.36 -20.93 -4.61
N GLN A 370 -19.37 -21.67 -5.13
CA GLN A 370 -18.35 -22.39 -4.36
C GLN A 370 -16.94 -22.22 -4.92
N ALA A 371 -16.78 -22.16 -6.24
CA ALA A 371 -15.47 -22.02 -6.86
C ALA A 371 -15.56 -21.38 -8.25
N TRP A 372 -14.45 -20.81 -8.72
CA TRP A 372 -14.28 -20.34 -10.09
C TRP A 372 -14.07 -21.51 -11.06
N ARG A 373 -14.72 -21.43 -12.24
CA ARG A 373 -14.62 -22.42 -13.33
C ARG A 373 -14.12 -21.76 -14.62
N PRO A 374 -13.29 -22.43 -15.43
CA PRO A 374 -12.73 -23.77 -15.24
C PRO A 374 -11.73 -23.88 -14.08
N SER A 375 -11.13 -22.76 -13.64
CA SER A 375 -10.29 -22.64 -12.45
C SER A 375 -10.21 -21.19 -12.00
N GLN A 376 -9.56 -20.89 -10.87
CA GLN A 376 -9.39 -19.53 -10.36
C GLN A 376 -8.62 -18.63 -11.35
N THR A 377 -7.65 -19.17 -12.07
CA THR A 377 -6.83 -18.45 -13.05
C THR A 377 -7.12 -18.81 -14.52
N GLY A 378 -7.84 -19.90 -14.75
CA GLY A 378 -8.17 -20.40 -16.09
C GLY A 378 -9.39 -19.70 -16.69
N TRP A 379 -9.42 -19.65 -18.03
CA TRP A 379 -10.52 -19.15 -18.85
C TRP A 379 -10.91 -20.21 -19.87
N GLU A 380 -12.21 -20.36 -20.12
CA GLU A 380 -12.74 -21.14 -21.21
C GLU A 380 -12.79 -20.26 -22.47
N SER A 381 -12.24 -20.70 -23.59
CA SER A 381 -12.38 -19.97 -24.86
C SER A 381 -13.68 -20.38 -25.53
N LEU A 382 -14.50 -19.40 -25.84
CA LEU A 382 -15.75 -19.57 -26.60
C LEU A 382 -15.54 -19.38 -28.10
N GLY A 383 -14.28 -19.13 -28.53
CA GLY A 383 -13.90 -18.93 -29.93
C GLY A 383 -13.94 -17.47 -30.37
N ALA A 384 -13.29 -17.18 -31.50
CA ALA A 384 -13.39 -15.91 -32.19
C ALA A 384 -14.60 -15.90 -33.13
N PRO A 385 -15.29 -14.78 -33.35
CA PRO A 385 -16.31 -14.68 -34.36
C PRO A 385 -15.69 -14.95 -35.73
N ASP A 386 -16.25 -15.89 -36.51
CA ASP A 386 -15.81 -16.22 -37.84
C ASP A 386 -15.85 -14.96 -38.72
N GLY A 387 -14.69 -14.57 -39.19
CA GLY A 387 -14.32 -13.53 -40.14
C GLY A 387 -15.37 -12.56 -40.68
N GLY A 388 -15.31 -11.29 -40.25
CA GLY A 388 -15.60 -10.15 -41.13
C GLY A 388 -17.07 -9.76 -41.32
N GLY A 389 -17.73 -9.29 -40.26
CA GLY A 389 -18.93 -8.46 -40.35
C GLY A 389 -18.94 -7.45 -39.20
N PRO A 390 -19.57 -6.25 -39.34
CA PRO A 390 -19.70 -5.34 -38.21
C PRO A 390 -20.44 -6.05 -37.05
N ALA A 391 -19.96 -5.82 -35.83
CA ALA A 391 -20.53 -6.41 -34.63
C ALA A 391 -22.05 -6.19 -34.62
N PRO A 392 -22.87 -7.22 -34.37
CA PRO A 392 -24.30 -7.03 -34.17
C PRO A 392 -24.49 -6.19 -32.92
N GLU A 393 -25.35 -5.15 -33.02
CA GLU A 393 -25.81 -4.42 -31.85
C GLU A 393 -26.40 -5.40 -30.79
N PRO A 394 -26.16 -5.19 -29.50
CA PRO A 394 -26.69 -6.04 -28.47
C PRO A 394 -28.22 -6.07 -28.55
N VAL A 395 -28.79 -7.18 -28.95
CA VAL A 395 -30.24 -7.42 -28.90
C VAL A 395 -30.61 -7.66 -27.43
N PRO A 396 -31.51 -6.89 -26.84
CA PRO A 396 -32.02 -7.18 -25.50
C PRO A 396 -32.78 -8.53 -25.56
N GLN A 397 -32.23 -9.57 -24.99
CA GLN A 397 -33.01 -10.77 -24.74
C GLN A 397 -33.94 -10.51 -23.57
N GLU A 398 -35.20 -10.28 -23.84
CA GLU A 398 -36.28 -10.45 -22.86
C GLU A 398 -36.29 -11.91 -22.40
N ILE A 399 -35.84 -12.15 -21.17
CA ILE A 399 -36.02 -13.43 -20.49
C ILE A 399 -37.46 -13.46 -20.01
N PRO A 400 -38.30 -14.43 -20.43
CA PRO A 400 -39.67 -14.55 -19.93
C PRO A 400 -39.61 -14.80 -18.41
N ALA A 401 -40.27 -13.93 -17.65
CA ALA A 401 -40.47 -14.08 -16.23
C ALA A 401 -41.23 -15.40 -15.96
N GLN A 402 -40.56 -16.39 -15.40
CA GLN A 402 -41.23 -17.50 -14.75
C GLN A 402 -41.82 -16.99 -13.44
N GLU A 403 -43.13 -17.06 -13.38
CA GLU A 403 -43.96 -16.80 -12.21
C GLU A 403 -43.48 -17.66 -11.03
N VAL A 404 -42.84 -17.06 -10.04
CA VAL A 404 -42.66 -17.69 -8.73
C VAL A 404 -43.77 -17.18 -7.85
N ALA A 405 -44.78 -18.00 -7.68
CA ALA A 405 -45.86 -17.77 -6.74
C ALA A 405 -45.33 -17.79 -5.29
N GLY A 406 -45.62 -16.73 -4.54
CA GLY A 406 -45.76 -16.77 -3.09
C GLY A 406 -44.62 -16.20 -2.26
N ARG A 407 -44.52 -14.87 -2.17
CA ARG A 407 -44.15 -14.18 -0.94
C ARG A 407 -44.87 -12.82 -0.82
N PRO A 408 -45.41 -12.48 0.37
CA PRO A 408 -46.20 -11.27 0.56
C PRO A 408 -45.32 -10.00 0.49
N ALA A 409 -45.86 -8.97 -0.17
CA ALA A 409 -45.25 -7.65 -0.29
C ALA A 409 -45.11 -6.98 1.09
N VAL A 410 -43.90 -6.54 1.41
CA VAL A 410 -43.66 -5.61 2.50
C VAL A 410 -43.73 -4.21 1.91
N THR A 411 -44.79 -3.50 2.25
CA THR A 411 -45.01 -2.09 1.91
C THR A 411 -44.03 -1.21 2.69
N ALA A 412 -43.22 -0.44 1.99
CA ALA A 412 -42.44 0.64 2.57
C ALA A 412 -43.33 1.83 2.94
N PRO A 413 -43.13 2.50 4.10
CA PRO A 413 -43.87 3.70 4.44
C PRO A 413 -43.35 4.91 3.67
N ALA A 414 -44.31 5.73 3.20
CA ALA A 414 -44.10 6.98 2.50
C ALA A 414 -43.40 8.03 3.39
N LEU A 415 -42.34 8.65 2.87
CA LEU A 415 -41.77 9.87 3.43
C LEU A 415 -42.71 11.05 3.25
N GLN A 416 -43.29 11.54 4.35
CA GLN A 416 -43.97 12.84 4.39
C GLN A 416 -42.93 13.95 4.51
N ALA A 417 -42.95 14.86 3.54
CA ALA A 417 -42.30 16.17 3.62
C ALA A 417 -43.10 17.06 4.59
N HIS A 418 -42.45 17.73 5.50
CA HIS A 418 -42.98 18.88 6.24
C HIS A 418 -42.01 20.08 6.11
N PRO A 419 -42.58 21.32 6.20
CA PRO A 419 -42.10 22.53 5.53
C PRO A 419 -40.82 23.15 6.07
#